data_2db3291c9b762b6569108ff8b282733b
#
_entry.id   2db3291c9b762b6569108ff8b282733b
#
_cell.length_a   1.000
_cell.length_b   1.000
_cell.length_c   1.000
_cell.angle_alpha   90.00
_cell.angle_beta   90.00
_cell.angle_gamma   90.00
#
_symmetry.space_group_name_H-M   'P 1'
#
loop_
_entity.id
_entity.type
_entity.pdbx_description
1 polymer ?
#
loop_
_entity_poly.entity_id
_entity_poly.type
_entity_poly.pdbx_seq_one_letter_code
_entity_poly.pdbx_strand_id
1 'polypeptide(L)'
;MYYLKCKHCNHLNEVKSEYLVVCGLCNRKLVDNYKDWKVKHPEKSFEDFQREVCLTEEQVKKGDTIKPTGKRGNKKGLIAGGIGGIRVMLMILLLIKGMKDSYDELYGDGDTPVLEQQWYAGTYAGGASLATPKAMKSVGNVMNKLPEEVRPLVKEMQTFSYKGNGLEFMYLYTEYTPEVGQVDLEGAVNGGLNQLKNQPGVFDLKNDIAYVEEGGLSGVVMQGTYVQRGTEYEFKITLYTTGLKLYQFISSNKKGDDTARGVVRRIYDSLKISGHGTSETGGAE
;
A
#
# COMPACT_ATOMS: atom_id res chain seq x y z
N MET A 1 23.62 -21.82 7.28
CA MET A 1 22.93 -21.30 6.09
C MET A 1 23.15 -19.81 5.97
N TYR A 2 23.19 -19.29 4.72
CA TYR A 2 23.33 -17.87 4.44
C TYR A 2 22.08 -17.32 3.77
N TYR A 3 21.71 -16.08 4.11
CA TYR A 3 20.51 -15.43 3.62
C TYR A 3 20.82 -14.04 3.08
N LEU A 4 20.19 -13.68 1.97
CA LEU A 4 20.25 -12.36 1.39
C LEU A 4 18.90 -11.67 1.55
N LYS A 5 18.87 -10.57 2.29
CA LYS A 5 17.65 -9.81 2.52
C LYS A 5 17.33 -8.95 1.30
N CYS A 6 16.14 -9.12 0.74
CA CYS A 6 15.67 -8.26 -0.33
C CYS A 6 15.41 -6.85 0.21
N LYS A 7 16.05 -5.83 -0.36
CA LYS A 7 15.85 -4.43 0.03
C LYS A 7 14.46 -3.89 -0.35
N HIS A 8 13.77 -4.58 -1.25
CA HIS A 8 12.43 -4.18 -1.70
C HIS A 8 11.30 -4.73 -0.83
N CYS A 9 11.33 -6.02 -0.48
CA CYS A 9 10.23 -6.66 0.25
C CYS A 9 10.65 -7.26 1.60
N ASN A 10 11.92 -7.08 2.01
CA ASN A 10 12.53 -7.63 3.22
C ASN A 10 12.53 -9.17 3.31
N HIS A 11 12.11 -9.87 2.24
CA HIS A 11 12.17 -11.32 2.19
C HIS A 11 13.62 -11.81 2.32
N LEU A 12 13.80 -12.87 3.11
CA LEU A 12 15.09 -13.54 3.27
C LEU A 12 15.21 -14.65 2.24
N ASN A 13 16.10 -14.45 1.26
CA ASN A 13 16.37 -15.42 0.22
C ASN A 13 17.54 -16.30 0.66
N GLU A 14 17.36 -17.60 0.69
CA GLU A 14 18.46 -18.53 0.99
C GLU A 14 19.47 -18.54 -0.16
N VAL A 15 20.75 -18.29 0.17
CA VAL A 15 21.84 -18.17 -0.82
C VAL A 15 22.51 -19.52 -1.00
N LYS A 16 21.96 -20.35 -1.89
CA LYS A 16 22.48 -21.70 -2.23
C LYS A 16 23.48 -21.70 -3.38
N SER A 17 23.45 -20.67 -4.22
CA SER A 17 24.27 -20.57 -5.40
C SER A 17 24.60 -19.14 -5.77
N GLU A 18 25.67 -18.96 -6.57
CA GLU A 18 26.09 -17.67 -7.12
C GLU A 18 25.10 -17.04 -8.12
N TYR A 19 24.11 -17.81 -8.56
CA TYR A 19 23.13 -17.39 -9.56
C TYR A 19 21.90 -16.71 -8.98
N LEU A 20 21.81 -16.54 -7.66
CA LEU A 20 20.70 -15.84 -7.02
C LEU A 20 20.76 -14.34 -7.33
N VAL A 21 20.00 -13.88 -8.32
CA VAL A 21 19.97 -12.49 -8.79
C VAL A 21 18.65 -11.80 -8.49
N VAL A 22 17.55 -12.56 -8.32
CA VAL A 22 16.21 -12.05 -8.10
C VAL A 22 15.62 -12.58 -6.79
N CYS A 23 14.76 -11.79 -6.17
CA CYS A 23 14.08 -12.19 -4.96
C CYS A 23 13.00 -13.23 -5.26
N GLY A 24 12.99 -14.35 -4.52
CA GLY A 24 12.02 -15.42 -4.68
C GLY A 24 10.59 -15.03 -4.33
N LEU A 25 10.38 -13.91 -3.62
CA LEU A 25 9.04 -13.44 -3.26
C LEU A 25 8.51 -12.35 -4.20
N CYS A 26 9.32 -11.32 -4.49
CA CYS A 26 8.84 -10.16 -5.26
C CYS A 26 9.39 -10.09 -6.69
N ASN A 27 10.18 -11.07 -7.12
CA ASN A 27 10.83 -11.18 -8.43
C ASN A 27 11.69 -9.98 -8.86
N ARG A 28 11.98 -9.03 -7.96
CA ARG A 28 12.86 -7.90 -8.24
C ARG A 28 14.33 -8.31 -8.10
N LYS A 29 15.18 -7.63 -8.86
CA LYS A 29 16.62 -7.83 -8.76
C LYS A 29 17.12 -7.51 -7.35
N LEU A 30 17.86 -8.42 -6.75
CA LEU A 30 18.51 -8.22 -5.46
C LEU A 30 19.65 -7.23 -5.63
N VAL A 31 19.63 -6.14 -4.84
CA VAL A 31 20.63 -5.06 -4.95
C VAL A 31 22.03 -5.55 -4.62
N ASP A 32 22.14 -6.46 -3.65
CA ASP A 32 23.41 -6.98 -3.18
C ASP A 32 23.69 -8.40 -3.71
N ASN A 33 23.25 -8.74 -4.94
CA ASN A 33 23.48 -10.06 -5.54
C ASN A 33 24.98 -10.30 -5.85
N TYR A 34 25.38 -11.59 -5.87
CA TYR A 34 26.79 -11.98 -6.10
C TYR A 34 27.34 -11.48 -7.44
N LYS A 35 26.54 -11.54 -8.52
CA LYS A 35 26.96 -11.12 -9.85
C LYS A 35 27.47 -9.67 -9.88
N ASP A 36 26.69 -8.75 -9.30
CA ASP A 36 27.05 -7.32 -9.26
C ASP A 36 28.17 -7.05 -8.25
N TRP A 37 28.22 -7.82 -7.16
CA TRP A 37 29.27 -7.72 -6.15
C TRP A 37 30.63 -8.21 -6.68
N LYS A 38 30.64 -9.32 -7.44
CA LYS A 38 31.84 -9.90 -8.04
C LYS A 38 32.51 -8.97 -9.04
N VAL A 39 31.74 -8.14 -9.76
CA VAL A 39 32.30 -7.11 -10.66
C VAL A 39 33.11 -6.07 -9.88
N LYS A 40 32.75 -5.78 -8.65
CA LYS A 40 33.48 -4.83 -7.77
C LYS A 40 34.60 -5.47 -6.97
N HIS A 41 34.60 -6.78 -6.84
CA HIS A 41 35.55 -7.56 -6.05
C HIS A 41 36.00 -8.78 -6.86
N PRO A 42 36.72 -8.59 -7.99
CA PRO A 42 37.05 -9.68 -8.91
C PRO A 42 37.95 -10.75 -8.29
N GLU A 43 38.72 -10.40 -7.26
CA GLU A 43 39.64 -11.29 -6.54
C GLU A 43 38.94 -12.16 -5.48
N LYS A 44 37.73 -11.84 -5.05
CA LYS A 44 37.04 -12.53 -3.96
C LYS A 44 36.16 -13.68 -4.44
N SER A 45 36.05 -14.73 -3.64
CA SER A 45 35.23 -15.92 -3.92
C SER A 45 33.76 -15.74 -3.57
N PHE A 46 32.94 -16.74 -3.90
CA PHE A 46 31.54 -16.79 -3.49
C PHE A 46 31.40 -16.96 -1.98
N GLU A 47 32.29 -17.70 -1.35
CA GLU A 47 32.33 -17.86 0.10
C GLU A 47 32.65 -16.54 0.82
N ASP A 48 33.49 -15.69 0.20
CA ASP A 48 33.73 -14.33 0.73
C ASP A 48 32.49 -13.47 0.67
N PHE A 49 31.76 -13.51 -0.45
CA PHE A 49 30.47 -12.83 -0.57
C PHE A 49 29.50 -13.31 0.50
N GLN A 50 29.37 -14.60 0.72
CA GLN A 50 28.47 -15.14 1.75
C GLN A 50 28.84 -14.64 3.14
N ARG A 51 30.13 -14.53 3.47
CA ARG A 51 30.60 -14.05 4.78
C ARG A 51 30.44 -12.53 4.95
N GLU A 52 30.67 -11.75 3.88
CA GLU A 52 30.72 -10.28 3.96
C GLU A 52 29.34 -9.61 3.75
N VAL A 53 28.48 -10.23 2.96
CA VAL A 53 27.23 -9.61 2.47
C VAL A 53 25.97 -10.31 2.97
N CYS A 54 26.04 -11.63 3.22
CA CYS A 54 24.86 -12.39 3.61
C CYS A 54 24.71 -12.45 5.14
N LEU A 55 23.49 -12.67 5.60
CA LEU A 55 23.16 -12.94 6.99
C LEU A 55 23.32 -14.44 7.29
N THR A 56 23.90 -14.78 8.42
CA THR A 56 23.88 -16.15 8.93
C THR A 56 22.54 -16.48 9.57
N GLU A 57 22.22 -17.75 9.69
CA GLU A 57 21.01 -18.23 10.37
C GLU A 57 20.87 -17.70 11.81
N GLU A 58 21.98 -17.57 12.53
CA GLU A 58 21.99 -17.03 13.88
C GLU A 58 21.66 -15.54 13.93
N GLN A 59 22.16 -14.76 12.95
CA GLN A 59 21.85 -13.34 12.83
C GLN A 59 20.39 -13.12 12.47
N VAL A 60 19.82 -13.96 11.59
CA VAL A 60 18.40 -13.93 11.26
C VAL A 60 17.53 -14.21 12.49
N LYS A 61 17.88 -15.22 13.29
CA LYS A 61 17.16 -15.57 14.54
C LYS A 61 17.25 -14.48 15.61
N LYS A 62 18.35 -13.74 15.67
CA LYS A 62 18.56 -12.62 16.60
C LYS A 62 17.92 -11.31 16.14
N GLY A 63 17.35 -11.26 14.92
CA GLY A 63 16.80 -10.05 14.34
C GLY A 63 17.87 -9.01 13.96
N ASP A 64 19.12 -9.42 13.84
CA ASP A 64 20.24 -8.53 13.49
C ASP A 64 20.06 -8.03 12.04
N THR A 65 20.11 -6.70 11.88
CA THR A 65 20.22 -6.07 10.57
C THR A 65 21.68 -5.79 10.28
N ILE A 66 22.15 -6.10 9.05
CA ILE A 66 23.50 -5.77 8.61
C ILE A 66 23.70 -4.25 8.78
N LYS A 67 24.63 -3.85 9.65
CA LYS A 67 25.09 -2.46 9.69
C LYS A 67 25.86 -2.18 8.41
N PRO A 68 25.49 -1.19 7.58
CA PRO A 68 26.25 -0.87 6.40
C PRO A 68 27.64 -0.35 6.81
N THR A 69 28.68 -1.11 6.48
CA THR A 69 30.08 -0.66 6.53
C THR A 69 30.33 0.19 5.28
N GLY A 70 30.00 1.45 5.34
CA GLY A 70 30.23 2.40 4.24
C GLY A 70 30.03 3.84 4.69
N LYS A 71 31.06 4.63 4.49
CA LYS A 71 31.25 6.04 4.87
C LYS A 71 29.96 6.86 4.84
N ARG A 72 29.77 7.63 5.93
CA ARG A 72 28.77 8.70 6.06
C ARG A 72 28.73 9.61 4.83
N GLY A 73 27.84 9.33 3.89
CA GLY A 73 27.39 10.25 2.86
C GLY A 73 26.06 10.83 3.30
N ASN A 74 25.98 12.14 3.33
CA ASN A 74 24.88 13.06 3.58
C ASN A 74 23.49 12.46 3.95
N LYS A 75 23.08 12.74 5.18
CA LYS A 75 21.80 12.39 5.81
C LYS A 75 20.51 12.91 5.12
N LYS A 76 20.60 13.56 3.96
CA LYS A 76 19.43 14.15 3.28
C LYS A 76 18.61 13.16 2.44
N GLY A 77 19.15 11.99 2.06
CA GLY A 77 18.43 10.99 1.26
C GLY A 77 17.63 9.95 2.07
N LEU A 78 17.89 9.81 3.38
CA LEU A 78 17.25 8.79 4.22
C LEU A 78 15.83 9.18 4.69
N ILE A 79 15.49 10.45 4.59
CA ILE A 79 14.21 10.98 5.12
C ILE A 79 13.05 10.71 4.14
N ALA A 80 13.29 10.68 2.82
CA ALA A 80 12.24 10.56 1.83
C ALA A 80 11.57 9.16 1.80
N GLY A 81 12.33 8.08 1.90
CA GLY A 81 11.77 6.71 1.90
C GLY A 81 11.05 6.33 3.21
N GLY A 82 11.53 6.83 4.35
CA GLY A 82 10.92 6.58 5.67
C GLY A 82 9.60 7.34 5.88
N ILE A 83 9.47 8.50 5.27
CA ILE A 83 8.31 9.39 5.44
C ILE A 83 7.08 8.89 4.66
N GLY A 84 7.25 8.32 3.44
CA GLY A 84 6.16 7.71 2.67
C GLY A 84 5.52 6.53 3.40
N GLY A 85 6.33 5.63 3.96
CA GLY A 85 5.86 4.47 4.71
C GLY A 85 5.09 4.80 5.99
N ILE A 86 5.53 5.81 6.75
CA ILE A 86 4.87 6.25 8.00
C ILE A 86 3.47 6.82 7.73
N ARG A 87 3.21 7.38 6.57
CA ARG A 87 1.97 8.10 6.22
C ARG A 87 0.81 7.23 5.80
N VAL A 88 1.06 6.23 4.99
CA VAL A 88 0.06 5.17 4.69
C VAL A 88 -0.28 4.43 5.97
N MET A 89 0.71 4.27 6.85
CA MET A 89 0.58 3.68 8.16
C MET A 89 -0.53 4.31 9.03
N LEU A 90 -0.57 5.63 9.17
CA LEU A 90 -1.55 6.29 10.05
C LEU A 90 -3.00 6.12 9.56
N MET A 91 -3.19 5.91 8.27
CA MET A 91 -4.49 5.87 7.62
C MET A 91 -5.16 4.53 7.64
N ILE A 92 -4.41 3.46 7.49
CA ILE A 92 -4.93 2.10 7.71
C ILE A 92 -5.32 1.91 9.17
N LEU A 93 -4.63 2.56 10.14
CA LEU A 93 -5.04 2.57 11.56
C LEU A 93 -6.42 3.20 11.77
N LEU A 94 -6.77 4.24 11.02
CA LEU A 94 -8.10 4.87 11.11
C LEU A 94 -9.20 3.96 10.55
N LEU A 95 -8.91 3.21 9.49
CA LEU A 95 -9.83 2.23 8.90
C LEU A 95 -10.21 1.13 9.89
N ILE A 96 -9.21 0.49 10.48
CA ILE A 96 -9.43 -0.69 11.31
C ILE A 96 -10.03 -0.32 12.67
N LYS A 97 -9.75 0.88 13.17
CA LYS A 97 -10.42 1.40 14.37
C LYS A 97 -11.90 1.72 14.10
N GLY A 98 -12.22 2.17 12.88
CA GLY A 98 -13.59 2.42 12.43
C GLY A 98 -14.41 1.16 12.20
N MET A 99 -13.80 0.05 11.78
CA MET A 99 -14.48 -1.24 11.62
C MET A 99 -15.07 -1.81 12.92
N LYS A 100 -14.61 -1.33 14.09
CA LYS A 100 -15.03 -1.86 15.38
C LYS A 100 -16.47 -1.48 15.76
N ASP A 101 -16.96 -0.35 15.29
CA ASP A 101 -18.20 0.25 15.77
C ASP A 101 -19.39 0.16 14.79
N SER A 102 -19.27 -0.56 13.66
CA SER A 102 -20.20 -0.41 12.53
C SER A 102 -20.92 -1.68 12.07
N TYR A 103 -20.96 -2.74 12.88
CA TYR A 103 -21.69 -3.96 12.47
C TYR A 103 -23.22 -3.79 12.50
N ASP A 104 -23.76 -2.82 13.24
CA ASP A 104 -25.19 -2.65 13.44
C ASP A 104 -25.88 -1.73 12.42
N GLU A 105 -25.14 -0.95 11.61
CA GLU A 105 -25.69 -0.08 10.54
C GLU A 105 -25.64 -0.69 9.13
N LEU A 106 -25.38 -1.99 9.00
CA LEU A 106 -24.91 -2.61 7.74
C LEU A 106 -26.01 -3.00 6.76
N TYR A 107 -27.28 -2.93 7.13
CA TYR A 107 -28.38 -3.28 6.23
C TYR A 107 -29.21 -2.04 5.92
N GLY A 108 -29.15 -1.65 4.63
CA GLY A 108 -29.87 -0.46 4.14
C GLY A 108 -31.37 -0.62 4.26
N ASP A 109 -32.04 0.45 4.70
CA ASP A 109 -33.48 0.58 4.66
C ASP A 109 -33.93 0.68 3.20
N GLY A 110 -34.48 -0.36 2.64
CA GLY A 110 -35.12 -0.30 1.33
C GLY A 110 -35.26 -1.65 0.62
N ASP A 111 -36.39 -1.90 0.02
CA ASP A 111 -36.72 -3.12 -0.72
C ASP A 111 -35.95 -3.29 -2.05
N THR A 112 -35.25 -2.24 -2.51
CA THR A 112 -34.47 -2.29 -3.77
C THR A 112 -33.04 -2.70 -3.53
N PRO A 113 -32.52 -3.75 -4.23
CA PRO A 113 -31.12 -4.16 -4.12
C PRO A 113 -30.18 -2.99 -4.40
N VAL A 114 -29.14 -2.84 -3.55
CA VAL A 114 -28.20 -1.72 -3.63
C VAL A 114 -27.56 -1.52 -5.00
N LEU A 115 -27.38 -2.58 -5.77
CA LEU A 115 -26.80 -2.54 -7.12
C LEU A 115 -27.79 -2.02 -8.18
N GLU A 116 -29.08 -2.00 -7.90
CA GLU A 116 -30.13 -1.58 -8.84
C GLU A 116 -30.61 -0.14 -8.57
N GLN A 117 -30.31 0.41 -7.39
CA GLN A 117 -30.70 1.77 -7.04
C GLN A 117 -29.78 2.82 -7.70
N GLN A 118 -30.28 4.06 -7.75
CA GLN A 118 -29.47 5.21 -8.17
C GLN A 118 -28.40 5.52 -7.11
N TRP A 119 -27.16 5.72 -7.54
CA TRP A 119 -26.03 6.03 -6.68
C TRP A 119 -25.72 7.52 -6.66
N TYR A 120 -25.16 7.96 -5.55
CA TYR A 120 -24.66 9.34 -5.41
C TYR A 120 -23.30 9.45 -6.12
N ALA A 121 -23.24 10.32 -7.13
CA ALA A 121 -21.98 10.68 -7.80
C ALA A 121 -21.41 11.95 -7.13
N GLY A 122 -20.22 11.85 -6.56
CA GLY A 122 -19.53 12.94 -5.88
C GLY A 122 -18.17 13.25 -6.46
N THR A 123 -17.78 14.53 -6.37
CA THR A 123 -16.41 14.97 -6.64
C THR A 123 -15.78 15.40 -5.32
N TYR A 124 -14.57 14.92 -5.06
CA TYR A 124 -13.87 15.05 -3.79
C TYR A 124 -12.55 15.79 -3.98
N ALA A 125 -11.82 16.02 -2.88
CA ALA A 125 -10.52 16.68 -2.90
C ALA A 125 -9.57 16.08 -3.95
N GLY A 126 -8.69 16.88 -4.52
CA GLY A 126 -7.78 16.48 -5.60
C GLY A 126 -8.46 16.23 -6.95
N GLY A 127 -9.77 16.43 -7.07
CA GLY A 127 -10.53 16.23 -8.30
C GLY A 127 -10.89 14.77 -8.60
N ALA A 128 -10.85 13.89 -7.59
CA ALA A 128 -11.35 12.53 -7.73
C ALA A 128 -12.87 12.51 -7.73
N SER A 129 -13.49 11.84 -8.71
CA SER A 129 -14.93 11.65 -8.83
C SER A 129 -15.24 10.16 -8.79
N LEU A 130 -16.25 9.77 -8.01
CA LEU A 130 -16.71 8.39 -7.94
C LEU A 130 -18.16 8.33 -7.48
N ALA A 131 -18.82 7.20 -7.72
CA ALA A 131 -20.17 6.94 -7.27
C ALA A 131 -20.18 5.96 -6.10
N THR A 132 -21.02 6.24 -5.10
CA THR A 132 -21.26 5.37 -3.94
C THR A 132 -22.77 5.24 -3.70
N PRO A 133 -23.26 4.18 -3.03
CA PRO A 133 -24.69 4.04 -2.75
C PRO A 133 -25.32 5.22 -1.99
N LYS A 134 -24.55 5.86 -1.10
CA LYS A 134 -24.89 7.11 -0.39
C LYS A 134 -23.67 8.03 -0.42
N ALA A 135 -23.86 9.33 -0.23
CA ALA A 135 -22.76 10.30 -0.16
C ALA A 135 -21.71 9.89 0.89
N MET A 136 -20.44 9.96 0.51
CA MET A 136 -19.36 9.73 1.48
C MET A 136 -19.32 10.86 2.53
N LYS A 137 -19.05 10.50 3.77
CA LYS A 137 -18.89 11.43 4.88
C LYS A 137 -17.43 11.84 5.02
N SER A 138 -17.15 13.13 5.26
CA SER A 138 -15.83 13.58 5.65
C SER A 138 -15.46 13.02 7.03
N VAL A 139 -14.24 12.49 7.17
CA VAL A 139 -13.74 11.94 8.45
C VAL A 139 -13.20 13.04 9.38
N GLY A 140 -13.30 14.31 8.94
CA GLY A 140 -12.81 15.47 9.68
C GLY A 140 -11.33 15.73 9.49
N ASN A 141 -10.77 16.63 10.32
CA ASN A 141 -9.39 17.05 10.20
C ASN A 141 -8.42 15.97 10.70
N VAL A 142 -7.76 15.30 9.75
CA VAL A 142 -6.77 14.25 10.03
C VAL A 142 -5.35 14.80 10.16
N MET A 143 -5.10 16.07 9.80
CA MET A 143 -3.79 16.72 9.90
C MET A 143 -3.25 16.70 11.34
N ASN A 144 -4.12 16.92 12.31
CA ASN A 144 -3.74 16.95 13.73
C ASN A 144 -3.32 15.57 14.27
N LYS A 145 -3.61 14.49 13.53
CA LYS A 145 -3.23 13.11 13.88
C LYS A 145 -1.88 12.71 13.28
N LEU A 146 -1.30 13.56 12.42
CA LEU A 146 0.03 13.32 11.87
C LEU A 146 1.11 13.57 12.92
N PRO A 147 2.19 12.76 12.92
CA PRO A 147 3.39 13.06 13.70
C PRO A 147 3.91 14.47 13.39
N GLU A 148 4.50 15.13 14.39
CA GLU A 148 4.96 16.51 14.26
C GLU A 148 5.99 16.70 13.14
N GLU A 149 6.89 15.74 12.98
CA GLU A 149 7.91 15.72 11.93
C GLU A 149 7.36 15.51 10.51
N VAL A 150 6.14 14.98 10.39
CA VAL A 150 5.46 14.71 9.11
C VAL A 150 4.57 15.87 8.70
N ARG A 151 3.94 16.53 9.66
CA ARG A 151 2.95 17.59 9.43
C ARG A 151 3.44 18.72 8.51
N PRO A 152 4.68 19.25 8.64
CA PRO A 152 5.20 20.29 7.75
C PRO A 152 5.34 19.86 6.29
N LEU A 153 5.38 18.55 6.02
CA LEU A 153 5.57 17.99 4.69
C LEU A 153 4.25 17.74 3.96
N VAL A 154 3.13 17.96 4.61
CA VAL A 154 1.78 17.80 4.07
C VAL A 154 1.13 19.15 3.92
N LYS A 155 0.84 19.54 2.67
CA LYS A 155 0.14 20.78 2.34
C LYS A 155 -1.36 20.65 2.61
N GLU A 156 -1.95 19.53 2.16
CA GLU A 156 -3.36 19.24 2.28
C GLU A 156 -3.59 17.74 2.50
N MET A 157 -4.59 17.41 3.31
CA MET A 157 -5.02 16.04 3.53
C MET A 157 -6.52 16.03 3.83
N GLN A 158 -7.27 15.25 3.04
CA GLN A 158 -8.69 15.05 3.24
C GLN A 158 -9.05 13.58 3.16
N THR A 159 -9.99 13.16 3.99
CA THR A 159 -10.45 11.77 4.06
C THR A 159 -11.97 11.73 4.02
N PHE A 160 -12.49 10.85 3.20
CA PHE A 160 -13.91 10.57 3.05
C PHE A 160 -14.16 9.09 3.21
N SER A 161 -15.28 8.72 3.82
CA SER A 161 -15.64 7.32 4.02
C SER A 161 -17.09 7.04 3.67
N TYR A 162 -17.35 5.85 3.17
CA TYR A 162 -18.64 5.22 3.02
C TYR A 162 -18.65 3.92 3.81
N LYS A 163 -19.70 3.70 4.60
CA LYS A 163 -19.97 2.46 5.31
C LYS A 163 -21.39 2.02 5.00
N GLY A 164 -21.56 0.78 4.65
CA GLY A 164 -22.85 0.20 4.34
C GLY A 164 -22.73 -1.03 3.43
N ASN A 165 -23.81 -1.79 3.33
CA ASN A 165 -23.89 -2.94 2.44
C ASN A 165 -22.75 -3.95 2.61
N GLY A 166 -22.35 -4.24 3.85
CA GLY A 166 -21.29 -5.18 4.18
C GLY A 166 -19.88 -4.70 3.89
N LEU A 167 -19.69 -3.42 3.54
CA LEU A 167 -18.42 -2.88 3.07
C LEU A 167 -18.06 -1.59 3.81
N GLU A 168 -16.78 -1.37 3.99
CA GLU A 168 -16.20 -0.07 4.28
C GLU A 168 -15.33 0.38 3.10
N PHE A 169 -15.56 1.61 2.62
CA PHE A 169 -14.78 2.24 1.56
C PHE A 169 -14.27 3.59 2.04
N MET A 170 -13.01 3.89 1.78
CA MET A 170 -12.37 5.14 2.13
C MET A 170 -11.62 5.71 0.94
N TYR A 171 -11.80 6.99 0.72
CA TYR A 171 -10.98 7.80 -0.16
C TYR A 171 -10.16 8.78 0.65
N LEU A 172 -8.91 8.91 0.28
CA LEU A 172 -7.94 9.73 0.94
C LEU A 172 -7.10 10.46 -0.09
N TYR A 173 -7.09 11.78 0.04
CA TYR A 173 -6.27 12.68 -0.74
C TYR A 173 -5.18 13.30 0.13
N THR A 174 -3.95 13.31 -0.38
CA THR A 174 -2.84 14.01 0.25
C THR A 174 -2.07 14.78 -0.81
N GLU A 175 -1.88 16.07 -0.60
CA GLU A 175 -0.94 16.91 -1.35
C GLU A 175 0.26 17.22 -0.46
N TYR A 176 1.45 16.95 -0.97
CA TYR A 176 2.69 17.14 -0.25
C TYR A 176 3.33 18.48 -0.62
N THR A 177 4.20 18.98 0.26
CA THR A 177 5.04 20.15 -0.02
C THR A 177 6.23 19.77 -0.90
N PRO A 178 6.86 20.73 -1.61
CA PRO A 178 8.01 20.46 -2.49
C PRO A 178 9.20 19.77 -1.81
N GLU A 179 9.35 19.93 -0.50
CA GLU A 179 10.41 19.32 0.30
C GLU A 179 10.38 17.78 0.28
N VAL A 180 9.24 17.19 -0.10
CA VAL A 180 9.10 15.73 -0.25
C VAL A 180 9.83 15.22 -1.51
N GLY A 181 10.01 16.06 -2.52
CA GLY A 181 10.62 15.73 -3.80
C GLY A 181 9.72 14.83 -4.65
N GLN A 182 9.55 13.58 -4.29
CA GLN A 182 8.73 12.61 -5.02
C GLN A 182 7.95 11.70 -4.05
N VAL A 183 6.72 11.36 -4.44
CA VAL A 183 5.91 10.38 -3.70
C VAL A 183 6.42 8.96 -3.98
N ASP A 184 6.85 8.26 -2.93
CA ASP A 184 7.31 6.88 -2.99
C ASP A 184 6.12 5.92 -2.84
N LEU A 185 5.59 5.42 -3.96
CA LEU A 185 4.49 4.44 -3.97
C LEU A 185 4.89 3.09 -3.36
N GLU A 186 6.13 2.69 -3.53
CA GLU A 186 6.62 1.42 -2.97
C GLU A 186 6.73 1.49 -1.45
N GLY A 187 7.29 2.57 -0.94
CA GLY A 187 7.31 2.84 0.49
C GLY A 187 5.92 2.94 1.09
N ALA A 188 4.97 3.54 0.36
CA ALA A 188 3.57 3.64 0.75
C ALA A 188 2.90 2.26 0.87
N VAL A 189 3.08 1.39 -0.12
CA VAL A 189 2.55 0.01 -0.12
C VAL A 189 3.14 -0.82 1.02
N ASN A 190 4.47 -0.81 1.15
CA ASN A 190 5.15 -1.58 2.19
C ASN A 190 4.77 -1.10 3.59
N GLY A 191 4.62 0.20 3.78
CA GLY A 191 4.12 0.80 5.02
C GLY A 191 2.70 0.32 5.35
N GLY A 192 1.80 0.34 4.38
CA GLY A 192 0.42 -0.13 4.52
C GLY A 192 0.31 -1.60 4.89
N LEU A 193 1.04 -2.47 4.19
CA LEU A 193 1.09 -3.90 4.49
C LEU A 193 1.62 -4.21 5.88
N ASN A 194 2.74 -3.58 6.26
CA ASN A 194 3.32 -3.78 7.58
C ASN A 194 2.34 -3.36 8.69
N GLN A 195 1.60 -2.30 8.45
CA GLN A 195 0.61 -1.85 9.40
C GLN A 195 -0.58 -2.80 9.51
N LEU A 196 -1.12 -3.29 8.39
CA LEU A 196 -2.19 -4.29 8.40
C LEU A 196 -1.74 -5.55 9.15
N LYS A 197 -0.50 -6.04 8.90
CA LYS A 197 0.10 -7.18 9.62
C LYS A 197 0.21 -6.97 11.14
N ASN A 198 0.49 -5.74 11.56
CA ASN A 198 0.72 -5.41 12.97
C ASN A 198 -0.57 -5.03 13.72
N GLN A 199 -1.72 -5.09 13.07
CA GLN A 199 -3.00 -4.80 13.71
C GLN A 199 -3.38 -5.90 14.72
N PRO A 200 -3.88 -5.54 15.91
CA PRO A 200 -4.34 -6.52 16.88
C PRO A 200 -5.44 -7.43 16.31
N GLY A 201 -5.18 -8.73 16.34
CA GLY A 201 -6.12 -9.75 15.89
C GLY A 201 -6.17 -9.96 14.38
N VAL A 202 -5.31 -9.31 13.60
CA VAL A 202 -5.10 -9.60 12.17
C VAL A 202 -4.03 -10.68 12.03
N PHE A 203 -4.34 -11.70 11.25
CA PHE A 203 -3.44 -12.79 10.90
C PHE A 203 -3.80 -13.35 9.52
N ASP A 204 -2.99 -14.25 8.99
CA ASP A 204 -3.14 -14.90 7.66
C ASP A 204 -3.35 -13.91 6.51
N LEU A 205 -2.55 -12.81 6.51
CA LEU A 205 -2.58 -11.83 5.45
C LEU A 205 -1.95 -12.39 4.18
N LYS A 206 -2.75 -12.47 3.11
CA LYS A 206 -2.35 -12.83 1.74
C LYS A 206 -2.63 -11.65 0.84
N ASN A 207 -1.70 -11.31 -0.04
CA ASN A 207 -1.90 -10.20 -0.95
C ASN A 207 -1.13 -10.35 -2.26
N ASP A 208 -1.69 -9.77 -3.32
CA ASP A 208 -1.07 -9.54 -4.61
C ASP A 208 -0.89 -8.04 -4.81
N ILE A 209 0.19 -7.65 -5.49
CA ILE A 209 0.53 -6.26 -5.78
C ILE A 209 0.80 -6.14 -7.28
N ALA A 210 0.11 -5.21 -7.93
CA ALA A 210 0.33 -4.85 -9.33
C ALA A 210 0.61 -3.35 -9.45
N TYR A 211 1.64 -2.99 -10.22
CA TYR A 211 1.92 -1.59 -10.58
C TYR A 211 1.20 -1.28 -11.88
N VAL A 212 0.59 -0.12 -11.93
CA VAL A 212 -0.23 0.32 -13.07
C VAL A 212 0.17 1.74 -13.49
N GLU A 213 0.06 2.02 -14.78
CA GLU A 213 0.15 3.36 -15.32
C GLU A 213 -1.10 3.62 -16.14
N GLU A 214 -1.85 4.63 -15.80
CA GLU A 214 -3.13 4.93 -16.42
C GLU A 214 -3.33 6.44 -16.54
N GLY A 215 -3.52 6.93 -17.75
CA GLY A 215 -3.83 8.33 -18.00
C GLY A 215 -2.79 9.33 -17.48
N GLY A 216 -1.51 8.94 -17.37
CA GLY A 216 -0.43 9.76 -16.79
C GLY A 216 -0.34 9.72 -15.28
N LEU A 217 -1.07 8.80 -14.64
CA LEU A 217 -0.96 8.48 -13.23
C LEU A 217 -0.11 7.22 -13.07
N SER A 218 0.91 7.28 -12.23
CA SER A 218 1.59 6.07 -11.75
C SER A 218 0.82 5.54 -10.55
N GLY A 219 0.56 4.24 -10.54
CA GLY A 219 -0.26 3.65 -9.51
C GLY A 219 0.18 2.28 -9.06
N VAL A 220 -0.45 1.83 -7.98
CA VAL A 220 -0.32 0.46 -7.47
C VAL A 220 -1.66 -0.03 -6.96
N VAL A 221 -2.00 -1.25 -7.34
CA VAL A 221 -3.17 -1.97 -6.85
C VAL A 221 -2.69 -3.09 -5.97
N MET A 222 -3.17 -3.13 -4.74
CA MET A 222 -2.95 -4.20 -3.79
C MET A 222 -4.30 -4.79 -3.39
N GLN A 223 -4.43 -6.09 -3.51
CA GLN A 223 -5.65 -6.80 -3.13
C GLN A 223 -5.30 -8.11 -2.42
N GLY A 224 -6.20 -8.60 -1.59
CA GLY A 224 -5.95 -9.82 -0.87
C GLY A 224 -6.98 -10.14 0.18
N THR A 225 -6.59 -11.02 1.11
CA THR A 225 -7.41 -11.41 2.24
C THR A 225 -6.64 -11.34 3.55
N TYR A 226 -7.34 -11.16 4.64
CA TYR A 226 -6.82 -11.30 6.00
C TYR A 226 -7.89 -11.86 6.91
N VAL A 227 -7.48 -12.47 8.02
CA VAL A 227 -8.39 -12.88 9.08
C VAL A 227 -8.30 -11.91 10.23
N GLN A 228 -9.44 -11.42 10.72
CA GLN A 228 -9.52 -10.59 11.91
C GLN A 228 -10.63 -11.13 12.83
N ARG A 229 -10.23 -11.46 14.07
CA ARG A 229 -11.15 -12.00 15.08
C ARG A 229 -11.98 -13.21 14.60
N GLY A 230 -11.35 -14.09 13.81
CA GLY A 230 -12.00 -15.29 13.29
C GLY A 230 -12.87 -15.08 12.03
N THR A 231 -12.98 -13.85 11.53
CA THR A 231 -13.68 -13.53 10.29
C THR A 231 -12.66 -13.25 9.20
N GLU A 232 -12.84 -13.87 8.02
CA GLU A 232 -12.01 -13.60 6.83
C GLU A 232 -12.58 -12.41 6.05
N TYR A 233 -11.70 -11.48 5.69
CA TYR A 233 -12.01 -10.27 4.93
C TYR A 233 -11.25 -10.27 3.61
N GLU A 234 -11.86 -9.67 2.60
CA GLU A 234 -11.23 -9.25 1.36
C GLU A 234 -10.91 -7.76 1.45
N PHE A 235 -9.79 -7.34 0.86
CA PHE A 235 -9.46 -5.91 0.75
C PHE A 235 -8.91 -5.58 -0.63
N LYS A 236 -9.13 -4.33 -1.03
CA LYS A 236 -8.48 -3.74 -2.19
C LYS A 236 -8.03 -2.33 -1.83
N ILE A 237 -6.75 -2.04 -2.10
CA ILE A 237 -6.14 -0.73 -1.94
C ILE A 237 -5.59 -0.33 -3.30
N THR A 238 -5.99 0.84 -3.78
CA THR A 238 -5.45 1.42 -4.99
C THR A 238 -4.84 2.78 -4.64
N LEU A 239 -3.59 2.95 -5.00
CA LEU A 239 -2.85 4.20 -4.83
C LEU A 239 -2.52 4.74 -6.21
N TYR A 240 -2.76 6.03 -6.42
CA TYR A 240 -2.28 6.76 -7.60
C TYR A 240 -1.49 7.98 -7.16
N THR A 241 -0.46 8.33 -7.93
CA THR A 241 0.30 9.56 -7.71
C THR A 241 0.50 10.32 -9.00
N THR A 242 0.51 11.64 -8.89
CA THR A 242 0.92 12.56 -9.93
C THR A 242 1.61 13.76 -9.27
N GLY A 243 2.90 13.92 -9.55
CA GLY A 243 3.72 14.92 -8.88
C GLY A 243 3.74 14.71 -7.37
N LEU A 244 3.26 15.71 -6.61
CA LEU A 244 3.22 15.70 -5.15
C LEU A 244 1.85 15.27 -4.59
N LYS A 245 0.95 14.77 -5.43
CA LYS A 245 -0.40 14.34 -5.03
C LYS A 245 -0.47 12.83 -4.92
N LEU A 246 -1.10 12.34 -3.86
CA LEU A 246 -1.37 10.93 -3.60
C LEU A 246 -2.87 10.73 -3.40
N TYR A 247 -3.44 9.84 -4.18
CA TYR A 247 -4.83 9.40 -4.11
C TYR A 247 -4.87 7.97 -3.60
N GLN A 248 -5.63 7.70 -2.56
CA GLN A 248 -5.70 6.38 -1.95
C GLN A 248 -7.17 5.96 -1.84
N PHE A 249 -7.50 4.82 -2.45
CA PHE A 249 -8.82 4.22 -2.43
C PHE A 249 -8.69 2.87 -1.72
N ILE A 250 -9.43 2.69 -0.65
CA ILE A 250 -9.30 1.52 0.21
C ILE A 250 -10.68 0.95 0.45
N SER A 251 -10.84 -0.34 0.19
CA SER A 251 -12.07 -1.07 0.48
C SER A 251 -11.78 -2.33 1.28
N SER A 252 -12.71 -2.70 2.14
CA SER A 252 -12.70 -3.99 2.84
C SER A 252 -14.13 -4.47 3.08
N ASN A 253 -14.36 -5.78 2.89
CA ASN A 253 -15.62 -6.47 3.10
C ASN A 253 -15.39 -7.89 3.60
N LYS A 254 -16.41 -8.54 4.14
CA LYS A 254 -16.32 -9.97 4.45
C LYS A 254 -16.08 -10.77 3.18
N LYS A 255 -15.20 -11.76 3.25
CA LYS A 255 -14.98 -12.69 2.15
C LYS A 255 -16.26 -13.48 1.88
N GLY A 256 -16.60 -13.61 0.59
CA GLY A 256 -17.80 -14.31 0.16
C GLY A 256 -19.08 -13.46 0.17
N ASP A 257 -19.00 -12.16 0.51
CA ASP A 257 -20.13 -11.25 0.38
C ASP A 257 -20.21 -10.71 -1.07
N ASP A 258 -21.05 -11.36 -1.89
CA ASP A 258 -21.21 -11.03 -3.32
C ASP A 258 -21.78 -9.63 -3.53
N THR A 259 -22.70 -9.20 -2.66
CA THR A 259 -23.27 -7.85 -2.72
C THR A 259 -22.20 -6.79 -2.46
N ALA A 260 -21.44 -6.95 -1.39
CA ALA A 260 -20.33 -6.05 -1.07
C ALA A 260 -19.28 -6.01 -2.19
N ARG A 261 -18.92 -7.17 -2.77
CA ARG A 261 -18.01 -7.24 -3.93
C ARG A 261 -18.56 -6.50 -5.15
N GLY A 262 -19.86 -6.64 -5.43
CA GLY A 262 -20.54 -5.91 -6.50
C GLY A 262 -20.48 -4.39 -6.28
N VAL A 263 -20.72 -3.95 -5.04
CA VAL A 263 -20.62 -2.53 -4.66
C VAL A 263 -19.18 -2.02 -4.81
N VAL A 264 -18.18 -2.75 -4.32
CA VAL A 264 -16.75 -2.40 -4.51
C VAL A 264 -16.43 -2.24 -5.98
N ARG A 265 -16.79 -3.21 -6.82
CA ARG A 265 -16.54 -3.15 -8.27
C ARG A 265 -17.12 -1.89 -8.88
N ARG A 266 -18.41 -1.60 -8.65
CA ARG A 266 -19.08 -0.43 -9.22
C ARG A 266 -18.49 0.90 -8.73
N ILE A 267 -17.99 0.98 -7.48
CA ILE A 267 -17.26 2.15 -7.00
C ILE A 267 -16.00 2.37 -7.84
N TYR A 268 -15.16 1.33 -7.99
CA TYR A 268 -13.90 1.44 -8.73
C TYR A 268 -14.12 1.70 -10.24
N ASP A 269 -15.16 1.10 -10.84
CA ASP A 269 -15.52 1.33 -12.26
C ASP A 269 -15.97 2.77 -12.52
N SER A 270 -16.51 3.45 -11.50
CA SER A 270 -16.95 4.84 -11.59
C SER A 270 -15.83 5.85 -11.31
N LEU A 271 -14.65 5.39 -10.86
CA LEU A 271 -13.56 6.25 -10.42
C LEU A 271 -12.94 7.01 -11.59
N LYS A 272 -12.82 8.33 -11.42
CA LYS A 272 -12.11 9.23 -12.34
C LYS A 272 -11.29 10.22 -11.54
N ILE A 273 -10.09 10.57 -12.03
CA ILE A 273 -9.25 11.62 -11.45
C ILE A 273 -9.12 12.72 -12.52
N SER A 274 -9.58 13.93 -12.20
CA SER A 274 -9.61 15.07 -13.14
C SER A 274 -8.21 15.41 -13.64
N GLY A 275 -8.11 15.66 -14.96
CA GLY A 275 -6.83 15.95 -15.64
C GLY A 275 -6.08 14.71 -16.13
N HIS A 276 -6.59 13.51 -15.83
CA HIS A 276 -6.01 12.25 -16.29
C HIS A 276 -7.17 11.39 -16.83
N GLY A 277 -7.22 11.24 -18.16
CA GLY A 277 -8.26 10.43 -18.82
C GLY A 277 -8.02 8.96 -18.51
N THR A 278 -9.03 8.28 -17.97
CA THR A 278 -9.09 6.82 -18.09
C THR A 278 -9.21 6.51 -19.59
N SER A 279 -8.28 5.77 -20.17
CA SER A 279 -8.45 5.22 -21.50
C SER A 279 -9.70 4.32 -21.44
N GLU A 280 -10.75 4.71 -22.14
CA GLU A 280 -11.84 3.80 -22.43
C GLU A 280 -11.22 2.57 -23.11
N THR A 281 -11.15 1.45 -22.39
CA THR A 281 -10.92 0.17 -23.02
C THR A 281 -12.13 -0.07 -23.90
N GLY A 282 -11.99 0.37 -25.16
CA GLY A 282 -12.97 0.10 -26.23
C GLY A 282 -13.17 -1.40 -26.30
N GLY A 283 -14.36 -1.85 -25.93
CA GLY A 283 -14.84 -3.15 -26.33
C GLY A 283 -14.82 -3.19 -27.84
N ALA A 284 -13.93 -3.98 -28.42
CA ALA A 284 -14.05 -4.42 -29.78
C ALA A 284 -15.14 -5.49 -29.84
N GLU A 285 -16.07 -5.30 -30.77
CA GLU A 285 -17.13 -6.21 -31.21
C GLU A 285 -16.64 -7.63 -31.48
#